data_819dd2c2d939f4170c0ac9b185440fa5
#
_entry.id   819dd2c2d939f4170c0ac9b185440fa5
#
_cell.length_a   1.000
_cell.length_b   1.000
_cell.length_c   1.000
_cell.angle_alpha   90.00
_cell.angle_beta   90.00
_cell.angle_gamma   90.00
#
_symmetry.space_group_name_H-M   'P 1'
#
loop_
_entity.id
_entity.type
_entity.pdbx_description
1 polymer ?
#
loop_
_entity_poly.entity_id
_entity_poly.type
_entity_poly.pdbx_seq_one_letter_code
_entity_poly.pdbx_strand_id
1 'polypeptide(L)'
;MKLRAPFALPLLATVFVLLGLHLPLAAQTPAPKPAPTGFHADLLKDFKSNSIISGSGSPVPLKRIADKKYLFFYFSGKYCAPCKIFTPKLIEFYKKHAKTGNFEIIFISEDPDADTMRQYMSEASMPWLALRFGDPAVKKIKDRLQQKGFPMLFLLDENDELIAKPELGDGDHVSWNPVKVWQKANNLPVTHWKFDYKALQGH
;
A
#
# COMPACT_ATOMS: atom_id res chain seq x y z
N MET A 1 68.38 49.93 60.18
CA MET A 1 67.11 49.72 59.55
C MET A 1 67.23 48.46 58.69
N LYS A 2 66.58 47.32 59.10
CA LYS A 2 66.77 45.98 58.51
C LYS A 2 65.64 45.73 57.56
N LEU A 3 65.94 45.60 56.25
CA LEU A 3 64.97 45.09 55.24
C LEU A 3 65.02 43.52 55.20
N ARG A 4 63.92 42.96 55.44
CA ARG A 4 63.69 41.50 55.24
C ARG A 4 63.23 41.21 53.83
N ALA A 5 63.89 40.24 53.17
CA ALA A 5 63.51 39.70 51.87
C ALA A 5 62.35 38.77 52.01
N PRO A 6 61.47 38.67 51.01
CA PRO A 6 60.34 37.72 51.00
C PRO A 6 60.75 36.31 50.52
N PHE A 7 60.12 35.35 51.15
CA PHE A 7 60.26 33.94 50.86
C PHE A 7 59.68 33.61 49.50
N ALA A 8 60.40 32.91 48.67
CA ALA A 8 59.92 32.30 47.45
C ALA A 8 59.30 30.91 47.76
N LEU A 9 58.03 30.71 47.41
CA LEU A 9 57.34 29.42 47.42
C LEU A 9 57.65 28.70 46.11
N PRO A 10 57.94 27.38 46.12
CA PRO A 10 58.04 26.61 44.89
C PRO A 10 56.68 26.22 44.32
N LEU A 11 56.47 26.51 43.05
CA LEU A 11 55.30 26.07 42.28
C LEU A 11 55.42 24.54 42.05
N LEU A 12 54.55 23.78 42.69
CA LEU A 12 54.31 22.37 42.37
C LEU A 12 53.43 22.31 41.13
N ALA A 13 54.00 21.98 39.99
CA ALA A 13 53.27 21.67 38.78
C ALA A 13 52.61 20.30 38.90
N THR A 14 51.33 20.27 39.19
CA THR A 14 50.52 19.05 39.10
C THR A 14 50.19 18.76 37.66
N VAL A 15 50.84 17.75 37.12
CA VAL A 15 50.51 17.18 35.79
C VAL A 15 49.22 16.37 35.95
N PHE A 16 48.10 16.91 35.47
CA PHE A 16 46.87 16.13 35.28
C PHE A 16 47.01 15.29 34.04
N VAL A 17 47.26 13.98 34.21
CA VAL A 17 47.10 12.98 33.16
C VAL A 17 45.62 12.78 32.97
N LEU A 18 45.03 13.40 31.92
CA LEU A 18 43.70 13.11 31.45
C LEU A 18 43.70 11.71 30.81
N LEU A 19 43.35 10.69 31.58
CA LEU A 19 42.95 9.40 31.04
C LEU A 19 41.64 9.62 30.27
N GLY A 20 41.70 9.74 28.95
CA GLY A 20 40.54 9.76 28.07
C GLY A 20 39.83 8.42 28.14
N LEU A 21 38.75 8.31 28.93
CA LEU A 21 37.78 7.21 28.80
C LEU A 21 37.07 7.36 27.44
N HIS A 22 37.59 6.65 26.44
CA HIS A 22 36.81 6.44 25.21
C HIS A 22 35.69 5.47 25.54
N LEU A 23 34.52 5.99 25.91
CA LEU A 23 33.28 5.21 25.89
C LEU A 23 33.01 4.80 24.44
N PRO A 24 32.80 3.49 24.14
CA PRO A 24 32.38 3.10 22.81
C PRO A 24 31.03 3.77 22.52
N LEU A 25 30.99 4.50 21.40
CA LEU A 25 29.75 5.04 20.85
C LEU A 25 28.85 3.84 20.53
N ALA A 26 27.94 3.53 21.44
CA ALA A 26 26.94 2.49 21.22
C ALA A 26 26.21 2.83 19.92
N ALA A 27 26.32 1.94 18.92
CA ALA A 27 25.57 2.06 17.68
C ALA A 27 24.09 2.17 18.06
N GLN A 28 23.51 3.36 17.88
CA GLN A 28 22.09 3.59 18.10
C GLN A 28 21.35 2.72 17.09
N THR A 29 20.75 1.66 17.56
CA THR A 29 19.76 0.91 16.77
C THR A 29 18.70 1.94 16.33
N PRO A 30 18.42 2.05 15.02
CA PRO A 30 17.40 2.97 14.56
C PRO A 30 16.11 2.67 15.32
N ALA A 31 15.49 3.71 15.86
CA ALA A 31 14.22 3.59 16.57
C ALA A 31 13.22 2.82 15.71
N PRO A 32 12.44 1.89 16.29
CA PRO A 32 11.43 1.16 15.54
C PRO A 32 10.51 2.17 14.88
N LYS A 33 10.30 1.99 13.56
CA LYS A 33 9.38 2.83 12.77
C LYS A 33 8.02 2.83 13.48
N PRO A 34 7.41 4.01 13.75
CA PRO A 34 6.11 4.04 14.40
C PRO A 34 5.12 3.19 13.61
N ALA A 35 4.32 2.39 14.33
CA ALA A 35 3.27 1.59 13.72
C ALA A 35 2.32 2.51 12.93
N PRO A 36 1.80 2.07 11.78
CA PRO A 36 0.83 2.85 11.03
C PRO A 36 -0.37 3.14 11.93
N THR A 37 -0.74 4.43 12.02
CA THR A 37 -1.95 4.88 12.71
C THR A 37 -3.02 5.18 11.67
N GLY A 38 -4.25 4.80 11.91
CA GLY A 38 -5.36 4.97 10.98
C GLY A 38 -6.06 3.64 10.67
N PHE A 39 -6.88 3.65 9.65
CA PHE A 39 -7.50 2.43 9.11
C PHE A 39 -6.42 1.46 8.58
N HIS A 40 -6.76 0.20 8.47
CA HIS A 40 -5.90 -0.85 7.88
C HIS A 40 -4.56 -1.06 8.62
N ALA A 41 -4.53 -0.83 9.94
CA ALA A 41 -3.30 -0.90 10.71
C ALA A 41 -2.63 -2.29 10.67
N ASP A 42 -3.41 -3.37 10.68
CA ASP A 42 -2.88 -4.74 10.64
C ASP A 42 -2.37 -5.11 9.24
N LEU A 43 -3.10 -4.74 8.21
CA LEU A 43 -2.69 -4.94 6.82
C LEU A 43 -1.39 -4.20 6.52
N LEU A 44 -1.29 -2.94 6.97
CA LEU A 44 -0.16 -2.07 6.66
C LEU A 44 1.14 -2.47 7.35
N LYS A 45 1.11 -3.33 8.37
CA LYS A 45 2.33 -3.92 8.97
C LYS A 45 3.14 -4.74 7.97
N ASP A 46 2.48 -5.30 6.98
CA ASP A 46 3.10 -6.10 5.93
C ASP A 46 3.70 -5.27 4.80
N PHE A 47 3.39 -3.98 4.73
CA PHE A 47 3.81 -3.09 3.65
C PHE A 47 5.08 -2.31 4.03
N LYS A 48 6.03 -2.25 3.10
CA LYS A 48 7.17 -1.34 3.17
C LYS A 48 6.75 0.07 2.75
N SER A 49 7.54 1.08 3.09
CA SER A 49 7.26 2.48 2.72
C SER A 49 7.13 2.73 1.21
N ASN A 50 7.64 1.81 0.40
CA ASN A 50 7.60 1.86 -1.06
C ASN A 50 6.80 0.71 -1.69
N SER A 51 5.96 0.01 -0.91
CA SER A 51 5.11 -1.07 -1.41
C SER A 51 4.02 -0.54 -2.35
N ILE A 52 3.46 0.62 -2.06
CA ILE A 52 2.41 1.24 -2.87
C ILE A 52 3.03 2.18 -3.89
N ILE A 53 2.59 2.06 -5.14
CA ILE A 53 3.02 2.89 -6.26
C ILE A 53 1.81 3.50 -6.99
N SER A 54 2.06 4.62 -7.65
CA SER A 54 1.12 5.23 -8.61
C SER A 54 1.17 4.51 -9.97
N GLY A 55 0.27 4.86 -10.88
CA GLY A 55 0.31 4.38 -12.26
C GLY A 55 1.60 4.72 -13.02
N SER A 56 2.33 5.76 -12.60
CA SER A 56 3.67 6.09 -13.13
C SER A 56 4.80 5.26 -12.53
N GLY A 57 4.52 4.38 -11.56
CA GLY A 57 5.52 3.59 -10.83
C GLY A 57 6.18 4.31 -9.67
N SER A 58 5.82 5.56 -9.39
CA SER A 58 6.39 6.34 -8.28
C SER A 58 5.83 5.86 -6.93
N PRO A 59 6.68 5.72 -5.89
CA PRO A 59 6.22 5.35 -4.55
C PRO A 59 5.21 6.36 -3.99
N VAL A 60 4.18 5.82 -3.33
CA VAL A 60 3.12 6.61 -2.68
C VAL A 60 3.13 6.32 -1.19
N PRO A 61 3.05 7.34 -0.32
CA PRO A 61 3.02 7.13 1.13
C PRO A 61 1.84 6.25 1.55
N LEU A 62 2.08 5.31 2.47
CA LEU A 62 1.04 4.40 2.99
C LEU A 62 -0.15 5.14 3.61
N LYS A 63 0.06 6.36 4.08
CA LYS A 63 -1.01 7.23 4.57
C LYS A 63 -2.16 7.40 3.56
N ARG A 64 -1.87 7.38 2.25
CA ARG A 64 -2.89 7.49 1.19
C ARG A 64 -3.94 6.38 1.26
N ILE A 65 -3.57 5.19 1.72
CA ILE A 65 -4.49 4.07 1.89
C ILE A 65 -4.95 3.94 3.35
N ALA A 66 -4.10 4.30 4.33
CA ALA A 66 -4.47 4.32 5.74
C ALA A 66 -5.61 5.31 6.09
N ASP A 67 -5.79 6.35 5.28
CA ASP A 67 -6.85 7.35 5.46
C ASP A 67 -8.18 6.92 4.79
N LYS A 68 -8.23 5.76 4.13
CA LYS A 68 -9.41 5.27 3.42
C LYS A 68 -10.19 4.27 4.27
N LYS A 69 -11.50 4.46 4.36
CA LYS A 69 -12.38 3.53 5.08
C LYS A 69 -12.43 2.15 4.43
N TYR A 70 -12.36 2.11 3.09
CA TYR A 70 -12.46 0.88 2.32
C TYR A 70 -11.27 0.70 1.39
N LEU A 71 -10.77 -0.55 1.27
CA LEU A 71 -9.78 -0.93 0.28
C LEU A 71 -10.33 -2.02 -0.64
N PHE A 72 -10.29 -1.75 -1.94
CA PHE A 72 -10.48 -2.78 -2.94
C PHE A 72 -9.14 -3.35 -3.37
N PHE A 73 -9.02 -4.66 -3.43
CA PHE A 73 -7.88 -5.35 -4.05
C PHE A 73 -8.32 -5.92 -5.39
N TYR A 74 -7.69 -5.43 -6.46
CA TYR A 74 -8.01 -5.82 -7.84
C TYR A 74 -6.87 -6.63 -8.43
N PHE A 75 -7.12 -7.93 -8.67
CA PHE A 75 -6.20 -8.85 -9.33
C PHE A 75 -6.53 -8.91 -10.82
N SER A 76 -5.53 -8.62 -11.66
CA SER A 76 -5.70 -8.56 -13.11
C SER A 76 -4.35 -8.65 -13.83
N GLY A 77 -4.37 -8.86 -15.16
CA GLY A 77 -3.17 -8.91 -15.98
C GLY A 77 -3.44 -8.50 -17.43
N LYS A 78 -2.42 -8.00 -18.11
CA LYS A 78 -2.47 -7.47 -19.47
C LYS A 78 -3.00 -8.48 -20.50
N TYR A 79 -2.59 -9.74 -20.37
CA TYR A 79 -2.94 -10.79 -21.33
C TYR A 79 -4.22 -11.54 -20.99
N CYS A 80 -4.95 -11.07 -20.00
CA CYS A 80 -6.23 -11.63 -19.57
C CYS A 80 -7.39 -10.99 -20.34
N ALA A 81 -7.97 -11.71 -21.29
CA ALA A 81 -9.08 -11.19 -22.10
C ALA A 81 -10.30 -10.77 -21.26
N PRO A 82 -10.78 -11.54 -20.24
CA PRO A 82 -11.85 -11.09 -19.35
C PRO A 82 -11.47 -9.81 -18.58
N CYS A 83 -10.20 -9.65 -18.21
CA CYS A 83 -9.72 -8.47 -17.51
C CYS A 83 -9.86 -7.21 -18.35
N LYS A 84 -9.56 -7.30 -19.66
CA LYS A 84 -9.69 -6.17 -20.60
C LYS A 84 -11.13 -5.68 -20.73
N ILE A 85 -12.10 -6.52 -20.46
CA ILE A 85 -13.53 -6.15 -20.46
C ILE A 85 -13.93 -5.60 -19.09
N PHE A 86 -13.46 -6.19 -18.00
CA PHE A 86 -13.80 -5.77 -16.63
C PHE A 86 -13.16 -4.43 -16.24
N THR A 87 -11.87 -4.22 -16.56
CA THR A 87 -11.10 -3.02 -16.18
C THR A 87 -11.79 -1.70 -16.57
N PRO A 88 -12.29 -1.49 -17.79
CA PRO A 88 -12.96 -0.25 -18.16
C PRO A 88 -14.18 0.05 -17.27
N LYS A 89 -14.96 -0.97 -16.90
CA LYS A 89 -16.12 -0.81 -16.03
C LYS A 89 -15.72 -0.43 -14.60
N LEU A 90 -14.66 -1.02 -14.10
CA LEU A 90 -14.12 -0.64 -12.80
C LEU A 90 -13.55 0.78 -12.81
N ILE A 91 -12.96 1.24 -13.92
CA ILE A 91 -12.50 2.63 -14.10
C ILE A 91 -13.68 3.61 -14.09
N GLU A 92 -14.77 3.29 -14.77
CA GLU A 92 -16.00 4.11 -14.73
C GLU A 92 -16.50 4.28 -13.29
N PHE A 93 -16.59 3.16 -12.54
CA PHE A 93 -16.97 3.18 -11.13
C PHE A 93 -16.01 4.04 -10.29
N TYR A 94 -14.69 3.84 -10.43
CA TYR A 94 -13.70 4.60 -9.69
C TYR A 94 -13.79 6.10 -9.96
N LYS A 95 -13.81 6.50 -11.23
CA LYS A 95 -13.93 7.92 -11.64
C LYS A 95 -15.17 8.59 -11.06
N LYS A 96 -16.28 7.86 -11.00
CA LYS A 96 -17.54 8.38 -10.48
C LYS A 96 -17.52 8.55 -8.95
N HIS A 97 -16.88 7.66 -8.20
CA HIS A 97 -17.06 7.55 -6.77
C HIS A 97 -15.82 7.81 -5.92
N ALA A 98 -14.58 7.70 -6.44
CA ALA A 98 -13.38 7.73 -5.61
C ALA A 98 -13.16 9.07 -4.86
N LYS A 99 -13.65 10.18 -5.40
CA LYS A 99 -13.48 11.51 -4.75
C LYS A 99 -14.27 11.63 -3.44
N THR A 100 -15.44 11.00 -3.34
CA THR A 100 -16.36 11.12 -2.20
C THR A 100 -16.55 9.82 -1.44
N GLY A 101 -16.18 8.70 -2.03
CA GLY A 101 -16.52 7.36 -1.56
C GLY A 101 -15.60 6.78 -0.48
N ASN A 102 -14.62 7.56 -0.01
CA ASN A 102 -13.67 7.15 1.03
C ASN A 102 -13.08 5.74 0.84
N PHE A 103 -12.76 5.39 -0.41
CA PHE A 103 -12.09 4.15 -0.75
C PHE A 103 -10.88 4.37 -1.65
N GLU A 104 -10.04 3.35 -1.75
CA GLU A 104 -8.99 3.24 -2.77
C GLU A 104 -9.03 1.84 -3.40
N ILE A 105 -8.58 1.74 -4.66
CA ILE A 105 -8.32 0.46 -5.32
C ILE A 105 -6.81 0.24 -5.35
N ILE A 106 -6.39 -0.96 -4.95
CA ILE A 106 -4.99 -1.40 -5.04
C ILE A 106 -4.93 -2.51 -6.08
N PHE A 107 -4.30 -2.22 -7.20
CA PHE A 107 -4.06 -3.19 -8.24
C PHE A 107 -2.94 -4.14 -7.84
N ILE A 108 -3.16 -5.43 -8.01
CA ILE A 108 -2.16 -6.49 -7.86
C ILE A 108 -2.04 -7.18 -9.22
N SER A 109 -0.86 -7.03 -9.83
CA SER A 109 -0.60 -7.56 -11.15
C SER A 109 -0.36 -9.06 -11.13
N GLU A 110 -0.98 -9.75 -12.08
CA GLU A 110 -0.73 -11.14 -12.45
C GLU A 110 0.12 -11.23 -13.75
N ASP A 111 0.78 -10.14 -14.10
CA ASP A 111 1.67 -10.08 -15.26
C ASP A 111 3.01 -10.79 -14.99
N PRO A 112 3.77 -11.17 -16.01
CA PRO A 112 5.05 -11.88 -15.80
C PRO A 112 6.16 -11.00 -15.24
N ASP A 113 6.09 -9.67 -15.40
CA ASP A 113 7.13 -8.72 -14.99
C ASP A 113 6.59 -7.31 -14.72
N ALA A 114 7.45 -6.47 -14.14
CA ALA A 114 7.11 -5.11 -13.75
C ALA A 114 6.84 -4.18 -14.95
N ASP A 115 7.49 -4.42 -16.08
CA ASP A 115 7.32 -3.59 -17.28
C ASP A 115 5.95 -3.86 -17.92
N THR A 116 5.57 -5.13 -18.03
CA THR A 116 4.25 -5.55 -18.50
C THR A 116 3.13 -4.99 -17.60
N MET A 117 3.31 -5.06 -16.28
CA MET A 117 2.38 -4.44 -15.33
C MET A 117 2.21 -2.94 -15.59
N ARG A 118 3.32 -2.18 -15.70
CA ARG A 118 3.28 -0.73 -15.94
C ARG A 118 2.64 -0.40 -17.27
N GLN A 119 2.98 -1.17 -18.30
CA GLN A 119 2.39 -1.03 -19.64
C GLN A 119 0.87 -1.23 -19.58
N TYR A 120 0.39 -2.27 -18.90
CA TYR A 120 -1.04 -2.52 -18.72
C TYR A 120 -1.74 -1.38 -17.98
N MET A 121 -1.18 -0.90 -16.87
CA MET A 121 -1.74 0.23 -16.14
C MET A 121 -1.85 1.49 -17.00
N SER A 122 -0.82 1.77 -17.81
CA SER A 122 -0.78 2.92 -18.71
C SER A 122 -1.79 2.79 -19.86
N GLU A 123 -1.77 1.67 -20.60
CA GLU A 123 -2.67 1.42 -21.73
C GLU A 123 -4.14 1.45 -21.33
N ALA A 124 -4.47 0.84 -20.18
CA ALA A 124 -5.82 0.86 -19.63
C ALA A 124 -6.19 2.20 -18.96
N SER A 125 -5.23 3.13 -18.81
CA SER A 125 -5.44 4.39 -18.07
C SER A 125 -5.98 4.17 -16.66
N MET A 126 -5.41 3.21 -15.92
CA MET A 126 -5.84 2.89 -14.55
C MET A 126 -5.59 4.06 -13.61
N PRO A 127 -6.62 4.61 -12.94
CA PRO A 127 -6.50 5.84 -12.14
C PRO A 127 -6.10 5.61 -10.68
N TRP A 128 -6.01 4.36 -10.27
CA TRP A 128 -5.79 3.92 -8.89
C TRP A 128 -4.33 3.58 -8.58
N LEU A 129 -4.09 3.16 -7.35
CA LEU A 129 -2.78 2.74 -6.86
C LEU A 129 -2.52 1.26 -7.17
N ALA A 130 -1.27 0.85 -7.04
CA ALA A 130 -0.89 -0.54 -7.21
C ALA A 130 0.08 -0.99 -6.10
N LEU A 131 0.05 -2.28 -5.81
CA LEU A 131 1.12 -2.92 -5.06
C LEU A 131 2.28 -3.17 -6.01
N ARG A 132 3.49 -2.74 -5.62
CA ARG A 132 4.67 -2.87 -6.46
C ARG A 132 4.90 -4.33 -6.87
N PHE A 133 5.23 -4.54 -8.13
CA PHE A 133 5.54 -5.87 -8.66
C PHE A 133 6.64 -6.55 -7.84
N GLY A 134 6.42 -7.82 -7.46
CA GLY A 134 7.36 -8.59 -6.65
C GLY A 134 7.46 -8.16 -5.18
N ASP A 135 6.59 -7.28 -4.69
CA ASP A 135 6.56 -6.94 -3.27
C ASP A 135 6.15 -8.17 -2.44
N PRO A 136 6.87 -8.47 -1.32
CA PRO A 136 6.55 -9.61 -0.45
C PRO A 136 5.11 -9.60 0.09
N ALA A 137 4.48 -8.44 0.21
CA ALA A 137 3.09 -8.31 0.64
C ALA A 137 2.10 -8.96 -0.36
N VAL A 138 2.46 -9.07 -1.66
CA VAL A 138 1.60 -9.72 -2.67
C VAL A 138 1.20 -11.11 -2.24
N LYS A 139 2.17 -11.95 -1.81
CA LYS A 139 1.86 -13.31 -1.36
C LYS A 139 0.92 -13.32 -0.16
N LYS A 140 1.17 -12.47 0.83
CA LYS A 140 0.34 -12.39 2.04
C LYS A 140 -1.09 -11.97 1.72
N ILE A 141 -1.27 -11.01 0.82
CA ILE A 141 -2.59 -10.57 0.37
C ILE A 141 -3.30 -11.69 -0.38
N LYS A 142 -2.63 -12.40 -1.30
CA LYS A 142 -3.20 -13.54 -2.02
C LYS A 142 -3.66 -14.64 -1.06
N ASP A 143 -2.83 -15.00 -0.09
CA ASP A 143 -3.14 -16.02 0.91
C ASP A 143 -4.34 -15.60 1.79
N ARG A 144 -4.33 -14.34 2.28
CA ARG A 144 -5.41 -13.77 3.12
C ARG A 144 -6.74 -13.75 2.39
N LEU A 145 -6.75 -13.30 1.14
CA LEU A 145 -7.97 -13.18 0.33
C LEU A 145 -8.39 -14.49 -0.34
N GLN A 146 -7.56 -15.55 -0.23
CA GLN A 146 -7.76 -16.82 -0.92
C GLN A 146 -7.97 -16.64 -2.43
N GLN A 147 -7.14 -15.77 -3.04
CA GLN A 147 -7.21 -15.44 -4.45
C GLN A 147 -6.91 -16.67 -5.31
N LYS A 148 -7.78 -17.00 -6.28
CA LYS A 148 -7.70 -18.20 -7.10
C LYS A 148 -7.64 -17.94 -8.60
N GLY A 149 -7.76 -16.70 -9.04
CA GLY A 149 -7.80 -16.34 -10.46
C GLY A 149 -7.91 -14.85 -10.68
N PHE A 150 -8.14 -14.45 -11.94
CA PHE A 150 -8.36 -13.05 -12.32
C PHE A 150 -9.24 -12.95 -13.59
N PRO A 151 -10.03 -11.87 -13.77
CA PRO A 151 -10.12 -10.74 -12.85
C PRO A 151 -10.82 -11.11 -11.54
N MET A 152 -10.29 -10.67 -10.41
CA MET A 152 -10.94 -10.78 -9.11
C MET A 152 -10.87 -9.45 -8.35
N LEU A 153 -11.97 -9.07 -7.72
CA LEU A 153 -12.07 -7.88 -6.88
C LEU A 153 -12.49 -8.31 -5.47
N PHE A 154 -11.82 -7.78 -4.46
CA PHE A 154 -12.14 -8.01 -3.04
C PHE A 154 -12.32 -6.67 -2.36
N LEU A 155 -13.13 -6.60 -1.31
CA LEU A 155 -13.39 -5.40 -0.54
C LEU A 155 -13.13 -5.65 0.94
N LEU A 156 -12.26 -4.84 1.53
CA LEU A 156 -12.00 -4.78 2.96
C LEU A 156 -12.58 -3.49 3.54
N ASP A 157 -13.06 -3.58 4.79
CA ASP A 157 -13.45 -2.41 5.58
C ASP A 157 -12.27 -1.81 6.36
N GLU A 158 -12.55 -0.80 7.18
CA GLU A 158 -11.57 -0.08 8.01
C GLU A 158 -10.83 -0.92 9.05
N ASN A 159 -11.35 -2.10 9.38
CA ASN A 159 -10.78 -3.06 10.34
C ASN A 159 -10.02 -4.20 9.65
N ASP A 160 -9.81 -4.09 8.33
CA ASP A 160 -9.23 -5.13 7.49
C ASP A 160 -10.09 -6.40 7.35
N GLU A 161 -11.37 -6.32 7.70
CA GLU A 161 -12.30 -7.43 7.50
C GLU A 161 -12.71 -7.55 6.04
N LEU A 162 -12.67 -8.78 5.51
CA LEU A 162 -13.12 -9.08 4.15
C LEU A 162 -14.65 -9.05 4.11
N ILE A 163 -15.23 -7.93 3.67
CA ILE A 163 -16.70 -7.74 3.62
C ILE A 163 -17.33 -8.13 2.28
N ALA A 164 -16.54 -8.24 1.23
CA ALA A 164 -17.03 -8.78 -0.05
C ALA A 164 -15.92 -9.38 -0.90
N LYS A 165 -16.27 -10.45 -1.60
CA LYS A 165 -15.43 -11.18 -2.54
C LYS A 165 -16.22 -11.48 -3.82
N PRO A 166 -15.56 -11.98 -4.90
CA PRO A 166 -16.25 -12.47 -6.08
C PRO A 166 -17.27 -13.54 -5.70
N GLU A 167 -18.51 -13.40 -6.15
CA GLU A 167 -19.59 -14.35 -5.90
C GLU A 167 -20.43 -14.55 -7.15
N LEU A 168 -20.83 -15.79 -7.40
CA LEU A 168 -21.82 -16.11 -8.42
C LEU A 168 -23.18 -15.58 -7.96
N GLY A 169 -23.92 -14.92 -8.85
CA GLY A 169 -25.28 -14.46 -8.53
C GLY A 169 -25.88 -13.53 -9.58
N ASP A 170 -27.18 -13.51 -9.67
CA ASP A 170 -28.07 -12.57 -10.37
C ASP A 170 -27.68 -12.12 -11.79
N GLY A 171 -26.86 -12.91 -12.49
CA GLY A 171 -26.40 -12.60 -13.85
C GLY A 171 -25.35 -11.49 -13.95
N ASP A 172 -24.86 -10.97 -12.83
CA ASP A 172 -23.74 -10.04 -12.80
C ASP A 172 -22.41 -10.78 -12.97
N HIS A 173 -21.40 -10.06 -13.45
CA HIS A 173 -20.04 -10.61 -13.44
C HIS A 173 -19.60 -10.87 -11.99
N VAL A 174 -19.04 -12.05 -11.75
CA VAL A 174 -18.67 -12.52 -10.40
C VAL A 174 -17.80 -11.55 -9.62
N SER A 175 -16.90 -10.83 -10.29
CA SER A 175 -16.02 -9.86 -9.65
C SER A 175 -16.71 -8.50 -9.35
N TRP A 176 -17.99 -8.33 -9.75
CA TRP A 176 -18.71 -7.08 -9.50
C TRP A 176 -19.39 -7.02 -8.13
N ASN A 177 -19.52 -8.16 -7.44
CA ASN A 177 -20.16 -8.21 -6.13
C ASN A 177 -19.57 -7.22 -5.10
N PRO A 178 -18.25 -7.03 -4.96
CA PRO A 178 -17.68 -6.04 -4.04
C PRO A 178 -18.13 -4.61 -4.32
N VAL A 179 -18.33 -4.23 -5.58
CA VAL A 179 -18.89 -2.92 -5.95
C VAL A 179 -20.32 -2.77 -5.44
N LYS A 180 -21.16 -3.80 -5.64
CA LYS A 180 -22.55 -3.81 -5.16
C LYS A 180 -22.63 -3.69 -3.63
N VAL A 181 -21.79 -4.45 -2.92
CA VAL A 181 -21.72 -4.40 -1.44
C VAL A 181 -21.31 -3.01 -0.97
N TRP A 182 -20.27 -2.43 -1.57
CA TRP A 182 -19.85 -1.07 -1.25
C TRP A 182 -20.95 -0.03 -1.52
N GLN A 183 -21.65 -0.12 -2.66
CA GLN A 183 -22.75 0.77 -2.99
C GLN A 183 -23.86 0.70 -1.94
N LYS A 184 -24.26 -0.52 -1.53
CA LYS A 184 -25.26 -0.71 -0.45
C LYS A 184 -24.79 -0.09 0.87
N ALA A 185 -23.54 -0.34 1.27
CA ALA A 185 -22.97 0.21 2.51
C ALA A 185 -22.92 1.75 2.54
N ASN A 186 -22.94 2.39 1.36
CA ASN A 186 -22.92 3.85 1.22
C ASN A 186 -24.26 4.45 0.79
N ASN A 187 -25.35 3.69 0.88
CA ASN A 187 -26.71 4.11 0.49
C ASN A 187 -26.81 4.62 -0.97
N LEU A 188 -26.03 4.01 -1.86
CA LEU A 188 -26.03 4.34 -3.28
C LEU A 188 -26.88 3.34 -4.08
N PRO A 189 -27.44 3.75 -5.23
CA PRO A 189 -28.09 2.82 -6.15
C PRO A 189 -27.12 1.72 -6.58
N VAL A 190 -27.60 0.47 -6.48
CA VAL A 190 -26.80 -0.69 -6.86
C VAL A 190 -26.73 -0.79 -8.38
N THR A 191 -25.52 -0.80 -8.90
CA THR A 191 -25.24 -0.99 -10.32
C THR A 191 -25.08 -2.47 -10.62
N HIS A 192 -25.87 -2.98 -11.54
CA HIS A 192 -25.74 -4.32 -12.09
C HIS A 192 -24.90 -4.26 -13.36
N TRP A 193 -23.90 -5.12 -13.46
CA TRP A 193 -23.06 -5.18 -14.64
C TRP A 193 -22.91 -6.61 -15.12
N LYS A 194 -23.47 -6.89 -16.31
CA LYS A 194 -23.36 -8.18 -16.98
C LYS A 194 -22.13 -8.22 -17.87
N PHE A 195 -21.43 -9.34 -17.84
CA PHE A 195 -20.27 -9.54 -18.68
C PHE A 195 -20.72 -9.84 -20.12
N ASP A 196 -20.18 -9.10 -21.06
CA ASP A 196 -20.41 -9.35 -22.49
C ASP A 196 -19.41 -10.38 -23.03
N TYR A 197 -19.79 -11.65 -22.97
CA TYR A 197 -18.97 -12.74 -23.51
C TYR A 197 -18.76 -12.68 -25.02
N LYS A 198 -19.63 -11.98 -25.78
CA LYS A 198 -19.46 -11.82 -27.22
C LYS A 198 -18.26 -10.95 -27.56
N ALA A 199 -17.93 -10.00 -26.69
CA ALA A 199 -16.74 -9.18 -26.85
C ALA A 199 -15.41 -9.97 -26.77
N LEU A 200 -15.42 -11.21 -26.28
CA LEU A 200 -14.23 -12.09 -26.28
C LEU A 200 -14.05 -12.86 -27.60
N GLN A 201 -15.09 -12.94 -28.45
CA GLN A 201 -15.06 -13.76 -29.65
C GLN A 201 -14.50 -13.02 -30.88
N GLY A 202 -14.20 -11.73 -30.75
CA GLY A 202 -13.71 -10.86 -31.82
C GLY A 202 -12.21 -10.53 -31.77
N HIS A 203 -11.42 -11.26 -30.97
CA HIS A 203 -9.96 -11.05 -30.85
C HIS A 203 -9.18 -12.32 -31.09
#